data_755b1eca28e7434f354a34c211f8d9cb
#
_entry.id   755b1eca28e7434f354a34c211f8d9cb
#
_cell.length_a   1.000
_cell.length_b   1.000
_cell.length_c   1.000
_cell.angle_alpha   90.00
_cell.angle_beta   90.00
_cell.angle_gamma   90.00
#
_symmetry.space_group_name_H-M   'P 1'
#
loop_
_entity.id
_entity.type
_entity.pdbx_description
1 polymer ?
#
loop_
_entity_poly.entity_id
_entity_poly.type
_entity_poly.pdbx_seq_one_letter_code
_entity_poly.pdbx_strand_id
1 'polypeptide(L)'
;MYKLSLAHLYPKLLNLHGSTGNVTTILKRCEWRNITVEITDINEGEKFSPQLFDICFIGSGQDLQQEIAAKELNQQKHAFLDAAESNTVFLGVCGGYQLLGEYYQSHSKDIEGIGLLNTYTIAGEKRFTGNVTAKSEFINPQEIVGFENHSGLTYIKEGTTHLATTIIGKGNNGEDKTEGARKRNVFGTYLHGPILPKNPHFTDYLIELALEKKYDKKVKLEPLNDDIEINTHKNLVGKKY
;
A
#
# COMPACT_ATOMS: atom_id res chain seq x y z
N MET A 1 -20.82 14.99 -9.46
CA MET A 1 -20.41 14.36 -8.18
C MET A 1 -19.49 13.19 -8.53
N TYR A 2 -18.29 13.12 -7.94
CA TYR A 2 -17.35 12.01 -8.18
C TYR A 2 -17.78 10.76 -7.41
N LYS A 3 -17.46 9.60 -8.00
CA LYS A 3 -17.68 8.29 -7.38
C LYS A 3 -16.44 7.43 -7.59
N LEU A 4 -16.05 6.66 -6.57
CA LEU A 4 -14.99 5.66 -6.65
C LEU A 4 -15.51 4.31 -6.15
N SER A 5 -14.87 3.24 -6.62
CA SER A 5 -15.06 1.87 -6.13
C SER A 5 -13.74 1.36 -5.54
N LEU A 6 -13.80 0.82 -4.33
CA LEU A 6 -12.64 0.29 -3.62
C LEU A 6 -12.85 -1.20 -3.30
N ALA A 7 -11.94 -2.06 -3.78
CA ALA A 7 -11.86 -3.44 -3.36
C ALA A 7 -10.93 -3.56 -2.13
N HIS A 8 -11.47 -4.03 -1.02
CA HIS A 8 -10.69 -4.39 0.16
C HIS A 8 -10.45 -5.91 0.11
N LEU A 9 -9.21 -6.28 -0.25
CA LEU A 9 -8.87 -7.67 -0.54
C LEU A 9 -8.54 -8.43 0.73
N TYR A 10 -9.29 -9.51 0.96
CA TYR A 10 -9.12 -10.46 2.05
C TYR A 10 -9.06 -9.84 3.45
N PRO A 11 -9.99 -8.92 3.82
CA PRO A 11 -9.92 -8.22 5.10
C PRO A 11 -10.00 -9.14 6.33
N LYS A 12 -10.57 -10.34 6.18
CA LYS A 12 -10.61 -11.34 7.26
C LYS A 12 -9.28 -12.05 7.48
N LEU A 13 -8.44 -12.14 6.44
CA LEU A 13 -7.10 -12.75 6.47
C LEU A 13 -6.01 -11.72 6.72
N LEU A 14 -6.11 -10.55 6.06
CA LEU A 14 -5.03 -9.55 5.93
C LEU A 14 -5.39 -8.23 6.62
N ASN A 15 -5.62 -8.26 7.94
CA ASN A 15 -5.96 -7.07 8.74
C ASN A 15 -5.11 -6.91 9.99
N LEU A 16 -3.85 -7.35 9.97
CA LEU A 16 -2.94 -7.09 11.07
C LEU A 16 -2.57 -5.60 11.16
N HIS A 17 -2.24 -5.16 12.37
CA HIS A 17 -1.78 -3.80 12.68
C HIS A 17 -2.74 -2.69 12.25
N GLY A 18 -4.06 -2.98 12.21
CA GLY A 18 -5.08 -1.99 11.89
C GLY A 18 -5.14 -1.60 10.41
N SER A 19 -4.83 -2.51 9.49
CA SER A 19 -4.82 -2.28 8.04
C SER A 19 -6.11 -1.64 7.52
N THR A 20 -7.29 -2.00 8.07
CA THR A 20 -8.60 -1.39 7.76
C THR A 20 -8.62 0.13 7.97
N GLY A 21 -7.79 0.68 8.86
CA GLY A 21 -7.66 2.12 9.07
C GLY A 21 -7.25 2.87 7.79
N ASN A 22 -6.53 2.23 6.85
CA ASN A 22 -6.21 2.82 5.56
C ASN A 22 -7.47 2.99 4.70
N VAL A 23 -8.31 1.96 4.63
CA VAL A 23 -9.59 1.99 3.89
C VAL A 23 -10.51 3.06 4.48
N THR A 24 -10.63 3.10 5.82
CA THR A 24 -11.41 4.12 6.53
C THR A 24 -10.91 5.54 6.21
N THR A 25 -9.60 5.75 6.12
CA THR A 25 -9.02 7.05 5.80
C THR A 25 -9.39 7.50 4.39
N ILE A 26 -9.27 6.61 3.38
CA ILE A 26 -9.70 6.90 2.01
C ILE A 26 -11.19 7.28 1.99
N LEU A 27 -12.03 6.46 2.64
CA LEU A 27 -13.48 6.69 2.70
C LEU A 27 -13.79 8.07 3.31
N LYS A 28 -13.22 8.40 4.47
CA LYS A 28 -13.52 9.66 5.15
C LYS A 28 -13.01 10.87 4.39
N ARG A 29 -11.80 10.83 3.83
CA ARG A 29 -11.28 11.93 3.02
C ARG A 29 -12.07 12.17 1.74
N CYS A 30 -12.65 11.14 1.15
CA CYS A 30 -13.59 11.23 0.04
C CYS A 30 -14.95 11.82 0.50
N GLU A 31 -15.52 11.29 1.59
CA GLU A 31 -16.79 11.76 2.18
C GLU A 31 -16.76 13.26 2.47
N TRP A 32 -15.69 13.76 3.10
CA TRP A 32 -15.50 15.18 3.41
C TRP A 32 -15.43 16.08 2.17
N ARG A 33 -15.20 15.49 0.98
CA ARG A 33 -15.20 16.19 -0.32
C ARG A 33 -16.41 15.88 -1.19
N ASN A 34 -17.46 15.27 -0.62
CA ASN A 34 -18.65 14.84 -1.36
C ASN A 34 -18.31 13.88 -2.52
N ILE A 35 -17.28 13.03 -2.35
CA ILE A 35 -16.94 11.94 -3.26
C ILE A 35 -17.51 10.65 -2.66
N THR A 36 -18.40 9.98 -3.39
CA THR A 36 -18.95 8.69 -2.95
C THR A 36 -17.93 7.58 -3.18
N VAL A 37 -17.72 6.73 -2.18
CA VAL A 37 -16.88 5.53 -2.31
C VAL A 37 -17.73 4.30 -2.02
N GLU A 38 -17.82 3.40 -2.99
CA GLU A 38 -18.37 2.05 -2.81
C GLU A 38 -17.23 1.12 -2.38
N ILE A 39 -17.33 0.56 -1.17
CA ILE A 39 -16.35 -0.42 -0.66
C ILE A 39 -16.92 -1.82 -0.83
N THR A 40 -16.15 -2.71 -1.41
CA THR A 40 -16.45 -4.13 -1.53
C THR A 40 -15.35 -4.95 -0.86
N ASP A 41 -15.71 -5.67 0.19
CA ASP A 41 -14.83 -6.65 0.80
C ASP A 41 -14.82 -7.91 -0.07
N ILE A 42 -13.63 -8.30 -0.54
CA ILE A 42 -13.42 -9.52 -1.32
C ILE A 42 -12.81 -10.56 -0.40
N ASN A 43 -13.54 -11.60 -0.11
CA ASN A 43 -13.11 -12.69 0.77
C ASN A 43 -12.57 -13.89 -0.03
N GLU A 44 -11.98 -14.85 0.69
CA GLU A 44 -11.54 -16.13 0.15
C GLU A 44 -12.67 -16.85 -0.62
N GLY A 45 -12.35 -17.41 -1.79
CA GLY A 45 -13.30 -18.08 -2.67
C GLY A 45 -14.19 -17.17 -3.50
N GLU A 46 -14.14 -15.86 -3.31
CA GLU A 46 -14.93 -14.91 -4.09
C GLU A 46 -14.19 -14.49 -5.37
N LYS A 47 -14.88 -14.67 -6.52
CA LYS A 47 -14.37 -14.18 -7.80
C LYS A 47 -14.73 -12.71 -7.97
N PHE A 48 -13.77 -11.92 -8.44
CA PHE A 48 -14.00 -10.51 -8.75
C PHE A 48 -13.13 -10.09 -9.95
N SER A 49 -13.46 -8.95 -10.53
CA SER A 49 -12.69 -8.38 -11.63
C SER A 49 -12.00 -7.12 -11.17
N PRO A 50 -10.68 -7.13 -10.93
CA PRO A 50 -9.94 -5.98 -10.42
C PRO A 50 -10.11 -4.72 -11.27
N GLN A 51 -10.34 -4.86 -12.58
CA GLN A 51 -10.55 -3.76 -13.52
C GLN A 51 -11.81 -2.92 -13.22
N LEU A 52 -12.77 -3.49 -12.50
CA LEU A 52 -14.02 -2.79 -12.12
C LEU A 52 -13.81 -1.86 -10.94
N PHE A 53 -12.66 -1.93 -10.28
CA PHE A 53 -12.34 -1.08 -9.14
C PHE A 53 -11.36 0.03 -9.53
N ASP A 54 -11.49 1.14 -8.84
CA ASP A 54 -10.60 2.28 -8.99
C ASP A 54 -9.40 2.16 -8.05
N ILE A 55 -9.62 1.55 -6.87
CA ILE A 55 -8.61 1.29 -5.84
C ILE A 55 -8.74 -0.16 -5.37
N CYS A 56 -7.61 -0.86 -5.24
CA CYS A 56 -7.49 -2.16 -4.61
C CYS A 56 -6.52 -2.06 -3.41
N PHE A 57 -6.99 -2.41 -2.22
CA PHE A 57 -6.19 -2.40 -1.00
C PHE A 57 -5.93 -3.82 -0.49
N ILE A 58 -4.67 -4.11 -0.16
CA ILE A 58 -4.21 -5.39 0.41
C ILE A 58 -3.49 -5.09 1.73
N GLY A 59 -4.03 -5.58 2.83
CA GLY A 59 -3.47 -5.40 4.15
C GLY A 59 -2.37 -6.40 4.50
N SER A 60 -2.03 -6.47 5.78
CA SER A 60 -1.00 -7.35 6.33
C SER A 60 -1.61 -8.58 6.98
N GLY A 61 -0.94 -9.73 6.87
CA GLY A 61 -1.27 -10.99 7.54
C GLY A 61 -0.01 -11.73 7.99
N GLN A 62 -0.18 -12.79 8.76
CA GLN A 62 0.89 -13.74 9.07
C GLN A 62 1.13 -14.67 7.87
N ASP A 63 2.23 -15.43 7.85
CA ASP A 63 2.64 -16.26 6.72
C ASP A 63 1.53 -17.21 6.23
N LEU A 64 0.80 -17.86 7.15
CA LEU A 64 -0.29 -18.75 6.77
C LEU A 64 -1.44 -18.01 6.04
N GLN A 65 -1.84 -16.84 6.54
CA GLN A 65 -2.87 -16.02 5.92
C GLN A 65 -2.40 -15.45 4.58
N GLN A 66 -1.12 -15.07 4.47
CA GLN A 66 -0.52 -14.64 3.21
C GLN A 66 -0.50 -15.76 2.19
N GLU A 67 -0.17 -17.01 2.60
CA GLU A 67 -0.20 -18.17 1.71
C GLU A 67 -1.60 -18.41 1.12
N ILE A 68 -2.64 -18.34 1.95
CA ILE A 68 -4.02 -18.51 1.49
C ILE A 68 -4.36 -17.39 0.50
N ALA A 69 -4.11 -16.14 0.86
CA ALA A 69 -4.37 -14.99 -0.01
C ALA A 69 -3.56 -15.05 -1.32
N ALA A 70 -2.30 -15.51 -1.27
CA ALA A 70 -1.46 -15.68 -2.46
C ALA A 70 -2.06 -16.67 -3.46
N LYS A 71 -2.58 -17.80 -2.98
CA LYS A 71 -3.25 -18.79 -3.84
C LYS A 71 -4.47 -18.19 -4.55
N GLU A 72 -5.30 -17.47 -3.82
CA GLU A 72 -6.48 -16.80 -4.37
C GLU A 72 -6.11 -15.72 -5.39
N LEU A 73 -5.12 -14.87 -5.07
CA LEU A 73 -4.62 -13.83 -5.97
C LEU A 73 -4.05 -14.42 -7.26
N ASN A 74 -3.25 -15.49 -7.17
CA ASN A 74 -2.61 -16.11 -8.33
C ASN A 74 -3.61 -16.80 -9.29
N GLN A 75 -4.77 -17.26 -8.81
CA GLN A 75 -5.85 -17.75 -9.68
C GLN A 75 -6.36 -16.69 -10.66
N GLN A 76 -6.20 -15.42 -10.32
CA GLN A 76 -6.66 -14.26 -11.08
C GLN A 76 -5.51 -13.34 -11.53
N LYS A 77 -4.26 -13.83 -11.51
CA LYS A 77 -3.03 -13.05 -11.75
C LYS A 77 -3.10 -12.18 -13.01
N HIS A 78 -3.56 -12.72 -14.12
CA HIS A 78 -3.70 -11.95 -15.37
C HIS A 78 -4.65 -10.76 -15.24
N ALA A 79 -5.79 -10.94 -14.56
CA ALA A 79 -6.74 -9.86 -14.34
C ALA A 79 -6.15 -8.73 -13.47
N PHE A 80 -5.30 -9.07 -12.50
CA PHE A 80 -4.56 -8.08 -11.70
C PHE A 80 -3.52 -7.32 -12.53
N LEU A 81 -2.78 -8.02 -13.40
CA LEU A 81 -1.81 -7.41 -14.31
C LEU A 81 -2.51 -6.42 -15.26
N ASP A 82 -3.61 -6.83 -15.90
CA ASP A 82 -4.40 -5.99 -16.80
C ASP A 82 -4.95 -4.74 -16.07
N ALA A 83 -5.42 -4.90 -14.83
CA ALA A 83 -5.91 -3.79 -14.02
C ALA A 83 -4.78 -2.80 -13.67
N ALA A 84 -3.58 -3.30 -13.34
CA ALA A 84 -2.42 -2.46 -13.05
C ALA A 84 -1.95 -1.72 -14.31
N GLU A 85 -1.95 -2.37 -15.48
CA GLU A 85 -1.65 -1.74 -16.76
C GLU A 85 -2.68 -0.67 -17.14
N SER A 86 -3.93 -0.86 -16.75
CA SER A 86 -5.03 0.12 -16.90
C SER A 86 -5.04 1.20 -15.81
N ASN A 87 -3.95 1.33 -15.04
CA ASN A 87 -3.75 2.32 -13.98
C ASN A 87 -4.75 2.26 -12.82
N THR A 88 -5.35 1.10 -12.53
CA THR A 88 -6.02 0.88 -11.23
C THR A 88 -5.01 1.12 -10.11
N VAL A 89 -5.42 1.83 -9.06
CA VAL A 89 -4.56 2.11 -7.91
C VAL A 89 -4.49 0.88 -7.02
N PHE A 90 -3.29 0.38 -6.75
CA PHE A 90 -3.05 -0.69 -5.79
C PHE A 90 -2.23 -0.17 -4.63
N LEU A 91 -2.64 -0.48 -3.40
CA LEU A 91 -1.87 -0.26 -2.20
C LEU A 91 -1.73 -1.57 -1.42
N GLY A 92 -0.51 -2.08 -1.33
CA GLY A 92 -0.15 -3.23 -0.49
C GLY A 92 0.66 -2.79 0.72
N VAL A 93 0.26 -3.23 1.93
CA VAL A 93 0.94 -2.88 3.18
C VAL A 93 1.52 -4.14 3.82
N CYS A 94 2.82 -4.12 4.13
CA CYS A 94 3.58 -5.19 4.77
C CYS A 94 3.40 -6.54 4.03
N GLY A 95 2.63 -7.50 4.54
CA GLY A 95 2.32 -8.74 3.82
C GLY A 95 1.68 -8.51 2.46
N GLY A 96 0.77 -7.53 2.35
CA GLY A 96 0.20 -7.12 1.06
C GLY A 96 1.24 -6.59 0.08
N TYR A 97 2.26 -5.87 0.55
CA TYR A 97 3.38 -5.44 -0.29
C TYR A 97 4.16 -6.64 -0.84
N GLN A 98 4.45 -7.63 0.01
CA GLN A 98 5.12 -8.86 -0.39
C GLN A 98 4.33 -9.62 -1.45
N LEU A 99 3.00 -9.70 -1.31
CA LEU A 99 2.11 -10.37 -2.27
C LEU A 99 1.98 -9.63 -3.61
N LEU A 100 2.19 -8.30 -3.65
CA LEU A 100 2.28 -7.54 -4.89
C LEU A 100 3.59 -7.78 -5.64
N GLY A 101 4.64 -8.27 -4.97
CA GLY A 101 5.92 -8.65 -5.56
C GLY A 101 5.86 -9.96 -6.34
N GLU A 102 7.01 -10.47 -6.76
CA GLU A 102 7.13 -11.72 -7.50
C GLU A 102 7.02 -12.94 -6.57
N TYR A 103 7.71 -12.89 -5.43
CA TYR A 103 7.67 -13.94 -4.41
C TYR A 103 8.15 -13.45 -3.04
N TYR A 104 7.75 -14.16 -2.01
CA TYR A 104 8.28 -14.07 -0.66
C TYR A 104 8.85 -15.43 -0.23
N GLN A 105 10.17 -15.50 -0.08
CA GLN A 105 10.86 -16.66 0.46
C GLN A 105 10.83 -16.59 1.99
N SER A 106 9.84 -17.27 2.59
CA SER A 106 9.75 -17.35 4.05
C SER A 106 10.69 -18.45 4.61
N HIS A 107 10.84 -18.50 5.93
CA HIS A 107 11.64 -19.56 6.56
C HIS A 107 11.07 -20.98 6.34
N SER A 108 9.80 -21.11 6.09
CA SER A 108 9.10 -22.40 5.96
C SER A 108 8.85 -22.80 4.52
N LYS A 109 8.57 -21.83 3.64
CA LYS A 109 8.28 -22.09 2.22
C LYS A 109 8.27 -20.80 1.40
N ASP A 110 8.30 -20.97 0.09
CA ASP A 110 8.15 -19.88 -0.86
C ASP A 110 6.66 -19.58 -1.11
N ILE A 111 6.29 -18.30 -1.03
CA ILE A 111 4.95 -17.79 -1.31
C ILE A 111 5.05 -17.01 -2.63
N GLU A 112 4.37 -17.49 -3.66
CA GLU A 112 4.32 -16.81 -4.95
C GLU A 112 3.45 -15.56 -4.87
N GLY A 113 4.00 -14.40 -5.26
CA GLY A 113 3.26 -13.15 -5.41
C GLY A 113 2.66 -13.00 -6.82
N ILE A 114 1.89 -11.94 -7.02
CA ILE A 114 1.23 -11.68 -8.32
C ILE A 114 2.09 -10.89 -9.31
N GLY A 115 3.26 -10.37 -8.89
CA GLY A 115 4.23 -9.72 -9.77
C GLY A 115 3.80 -8.38 -10.36
N LEU A 116 2.94 -7.62 -9.67
CA LEU A 116 2.61 -6.25 -10.06
C LEU A 116 3.80 -5.31 -9.86
N LEU A 117 4.61 -5.59 -8.84
CA LEU A 117 5.88 -4.94 -8.57
C LEU A 117 7.02 -5.90 -8.92
N ASN A 118 8.06 -5.40 -9.57
CA ASN A 118 9.28 -6.21 -9.83
C ASN A 118 10.12 -6.19 -8.55
N THR A 119 9.66 -6.88 -7.53
CA THR A 119 10.31 -7.00 -6.22
C THR A 119 10.26 -8.44 -5.76
N TYR A 120 11.22 -8.83 -4.94
CA TYR A 120 11.17 -10.09 -4.21
C TYR A 120 11.55 -9.87 -2.75
N THR A 121 11.06 -10.74 -1.89
CA THR A 121 11.31 -10.66 -0.45
C THR A 121 11.94 -11.96 0.05
N ILE A 122 12.91 -11.85 0.93
CA ILE A 122 13.57 -12.98 1.63
C ILE A 122 13.34 -12.77 3.12
N ALA A 123 13.01 -13.83 3.85
CA ALA A 123 12.92 -13.78 5.30
C ALA A 123 14.27 -13.47 5.92
N GLY A 124 14.35 -12.39 6.69
CA GLY A 124 15.52 -12.02 7.46
C GLY A 124 15.51 -12.62 8.86
N GLU A 125 16.69 -12.79 9.44
CA GLU A 125 16.86 -13.31 10.81
C GLU A 125 16.42 -12.31 11.89
N LYS A 126 16.48 -11.02 11.59
CA LYS A 126 16.16 -9.93 12.52
C LYS A 126 14.88 -9.23 12.11
N ARG A 127 14.07 -8.91 13.11
CA ARG A 127 12.87 -8.08 12.91
C ARG A 127 13.24 -6.60 13.00
N PHE A 128 12.86 -5.85 12.00
CA PHE A 128 12.91 -4.39 12.03
C PHE A 128 11.64 -3.87 12.70
N THR A 129 11.82 -3.05 13.74
CA THR A 129 10.71 -2.50 14.53
C THR A 129 11.07 -1.09 14.94
N GLY A 130 10.24 -0.12 14.60
CA GLY A 130 10.47 1.27 14.99
C GLY A 130 9.75 2.27 14.11
N ASN A 131 9.92 3.53 14.45
CA ASN A 131 9.43 4.62 13.61
C ASN A 131 10.29 4.77 12.36
N VAL A 132 9.62 5.08 11.26
CA VAL A 132 10.27 5.39 10.00
C VAL A 132 9.90 6.81 9.57
N THR A 133 10.89 7.55 9.14
CA THR A 133 10.75 8.77 8.35
C THR A 133 11.44 8.53 7.01
N ALA A 134 10.72 8.69 5.93
CA ALA A 134 11.25 8.54 4.58
C ALA A 134 10.84 9.72 3.70
N LYS A 135 11.52 9.92 2.57
CA LYS A 135 11.30 11.02 1.65
C LYS A 135 10.93 10.49 0.26
N SER A 136 9.77 10.89 -0.23
CA SER A 136 9.27 10.52 -1.55
C SER A 136 9.32 11.70 -2.51
N GLU A 137 9.77 11.47 -3.73
CA GLU A 137 9.99 12.53 -4.73
C GLU A 137 8.73 12.91 -5.51
N PHE A 138 7.67 12.09 -5.44
CA PHE A 138 6.47 12.28 -6.27
C PHE A 138 5.26 12.83 -5.51
N ILE A 139 5.39 13.10 -4.21
CA ILE A 139 4.35 13.71 -3.37
C ILE A 139 4.86 14.98 -2.69
N ASN A 140 3.94 15.84 -2.28
CA ASN A 140 4.26 17.07 -1.57
C ASN A 140 3.25 17.27 -0.41
N PRO A 141 3.71 17.44 0.85
CA PRO A 141 5.12 17.38 1.30
C PRO A 141 5.78 16.02 1.01
N GLN A 142 7.11 16.01 0.91
CA GLN A 142 7.86 14.81 0.51
C GLN A 142 8.00 13.78 1.63
N GLU A 143 7.88 14.18 2.90
CA GLU A 143 8.05 13.31 4.05
C GLU A 143 6.87 12.33 4.14
N ILE A 144 7.20 11.05 4.35
CA ILE A 144 6.28 9.98 4.73
C ILE A 144 6.73 9.43 6.07
N VAL A 145 5.79 9.26 6.98
CA VAL A 145 6.05 8.67 8.30
C VAL A 145 5.20 7.43 8.54
N GLY A 146 5.75 6.50 9.28
CA GLY A 146 5.05 5.28 9.66
C GLY A 146 5.81 4.49 10.70
N PHE A 147 5.41 3.25 10.88
CA PHE A 147 6.04 2.31 11.80
C PHE A 147 6.35 1.03 11.04
N GLU A 148 7.61 0.59 11.04
CA GLU A 148 8.02 -0.69 10.49
C GLU A 148 7.94 -1.79 11.56
N ASN A 149 7.42 -2.96 11.19
CA ASN A 149 7.44 -4.14 12.03
C ASN A 149 7.43 -5.38 11.14
N HIS A 150 8.58 -5.72 10.59
CA HIS A 150 8.73 -6.85 9.66
C HIS A 150 10.11 -7.48 9.78
N SER A 151 10.22 -8.72 9.30
CA SER A 151 11.50 -9.44 9.13
C SER A 151 11.82 -9.72 7.66
N GLY A 152 10.87 -9.51 6.75
CA GLY A 152 11.11 -9.64 5.32
C GLY A 152 12.08 -8.57 4.82
N LEU A 153 13.07 -8.96 4.04
CA LEU A 153 14.02 -8.10 3.35
C LEU A 153 13.61 -8.04 1.89
N THR A 154 13.13 -6.89 1.44
CA THR A 154 12.64 -6.70 0.07
C THR A 154 13.67 -6.01 -0.79
N TYR A 155 13.87 -6.54 -1.98
CA TYR A 155 14.77 -6.03 -3.00
C TYR A 155 14.00 -5.66 -4.25
N ILE A 156 14.33 -4.48 -4.80
CA ILE A 156 13.69 -3.91 -5.99
C ILE A 156 14.52 -4.29 -7.22
N LYS A 157 13.83 -4.73 -8.28
CA LYS A 157 14.42 -5.05 -9.58
C LYS A 157 14.11 -3.95 -10.60
N GLU A 158 14.78 -4.01 -11.74
CA GLU A 158 14.54 -3.10 -12.86
C GLU A 158 13.05 -3.02 -13.26
N GLY A 159 12.59 -1.81 -13.61
CA GLY A 159 11.19 -1.54 -13.96
C GLY A 159 10.26 -1.20 -12.77
N THR A 160 10.78 -1.23 -11.55
CA THR A 160 10.12 -0.73 -10.33
C THR A 160 11.04 0.25 -9.62
N THR A 161 10.50 1.32 -9.05
CA THR A 161 11.24 2.28 -8.24
C THR A 161 10.86 2.15 -6.76
N HIS A 162 11.70 2.65 -5.86
CA HIS A 162 11.29 2.77 -4.45
C HIS A 162 10.17 3.81 -4.27
N LEU A 163 9.34 3.61 -3.27
CA LEU A 163 8.30 4.54 -2.86
C LEU A 163 8.92 5.80 -2.23
N ALA A 164 9.94 5.59 -1.39
CA ALA A 164 10.62 6.66 -0.67
C ALA A 164 12.06 6.25 -0.29
N THR A 165 12.90 7.24 0.00
CA THR A 165 14.23 7.05 0.57
C THR A 165 14.17 7.19 2.08
N THR A 166 14.64 6.19 2.82
CA THR A 166 14.62 6.15 4.28
C THR A 166 15.62 7.14 4.88
N ILE A 167 15.15 8.00 5.77
CA ILE A 167 15.95 8.92 6.59
C ILE A 167 16.16 8.33 7.98
N ILE A 168 15.10 7.79 8.58
CA ILE A 168 15.08 7.10 9.87
C ILE A 168 14.34 5.79 9.67
N GLY A 169 14.84 4.72 10.25
CA GLY A 169 14.31 3.36 10.10
C GLY A 169 15.20 2.51 9.22
N LYS A 170 14.74 1.30 8.91
CA LYS A 170 15.43 0.29 8.10
C LYS A 170 14.88 0.18 6.68
N GLY A 171 13.57 0.46 6.51
CA GLY A 171 12.91 0.37 5.22
C GLY A 171 12.90 -1.06 4.65
N ASN A 172 13.08 -1.20 3.35
CA ASN A 172 12.92 -2.48 2.65
C ASN A 172 13.83 -3.61 3.14
N ASN A 173 15.11 -3.32 3.41
CA ASN A 173 16.10 -4.37 3.73
C ASN A 173 17.19 -3.91 4.73
N GLY A 174 17.16 -2.65 5.15
CA GLY A 174 18.12 -2.09 6.10
C GLY A 174 19.49 -1.73 5.52
N GLU A 175 19.70 -1.90 4.21
CA GLU A 175 21.00 -1.75 3.54
C GLU A 175 21.00 -0.62 2.51
N ASP A 176 20.02 -0.59 1.60
CA ASP A 176 19.98 0.29 0.43
C ASP A 176 19.25 1.62 0.66
N LYS A 177 18.74 1.84 1.88
CA LYS A 177 17.96 3.02 2.26
C LYS A 177 16.66 3.22 1.46
N THR A 178 16.15 2.19 0.82
CA THR A 178 14.85 2.26 0.17
C THR A 178 13.71 1.93 1.14
N GLU A 179 12.55 2.53 0.95
CA GLU A 179 11.31 2.17 1.61
C GLU A 179 10.22 1.98 0.57
N GLY A 180 9.54 0.82 0.66
CA GLY A 180 8.46 0.46 -0.23
C GLY A 180 8.89 0.38 -1.70
N ALA A 181 7.90 0.23 -2.58
CA ALA A 181 8.10 0.19 -4.02
C ALA A 181 6.91 0.82 -4.76
N ARG A 182 7.19 1.30 -5.97
CA ARG A 182 6.20 1.88 -6.87
C ARG A 182 6.46 1.45 -8.31
N LYS A 183 5.38 1.07 -9.01
CA LYS A 183 5.36 0.89 -10.46
C LYS A 183 4.02 1.39 -10.99
N ARG A 184 4.02 2.47 -11.79
CA ARG A 184 2.78 3.17 -12.18
C ARG A 184 1.93 3.55 -10.95
N ASN A 185 0.70 3.06 -10.85
CA ASN A 185 -0.24 3.26 -9.74
C ASN A 185 -0.26 2.08 -8.75
N VAL A 186 0.74 1.23 -8.78
CA VAL A 186 0.93 0.13 -7.81
C VAL A 186 1.94 0.58 -6.75
N PHE A 187 1.53 0.54 -5.50
CA PHE A 187 2.31 0.97 -4.35
C PHE A 187 2.41 -0.16 -3.33
N GLY A 188 3.61 -0.44 -2.87
CA GLY A 188 3.89 -1.34 -1.76
C GLY A 188 4.68 -0.61 -0.68
N THR A 189 4.46 -0.91 0.60
CA THR A 189 5.18 -0.27 1.72
C THR A 189 5.23 -1.17 2.93
N TYR A 190 6.30 -1.05 3.73
CA TYR A 190 6.36 -1.64 5.06
C TYR A 190 5.81 -0.72 6.15
N LEU A 191 5.48 0.51 5.82
CA LEU A 191 4.94 1.49 6.77
C LEU A 191 3.50 1.16 7.14
N HIS A 192 3.28 0.90 8.39
CA HIS A 192 1.96 0.61 8.92
C HIS A 192 1.66 1.31 10.25
N GLY A 193 0.58 0.88 10.91
CA GLY A 193 0.00 1.46 12.08
C GLY A 193 -0.94 2.62 11.86
N PRO A 194 -1.98 2.61 10.97
CA PRO A 194 -1.98 2.56 9.51
C PRO A 194 -1.22 3.74 8.88
N ILE A 195 -0.75 3.62 7.64
CA ILE A 195 0.09 4.66 6.99
C ILE A 195 -0.73 5.89 6.57
N LEU A 196 -1.93 5.69 6.01
CA LEU A 196 -2.67 6.76 5.34
C LEU A 196 -3.14 7.88 6.27
N PRO A 197 -3.66 7.63 7.49
CA PRO A 197 -4.05 8.74 8.39
C PRO A 197 -2.87 9.56 8.89
N LYS A 198 -1.65 9.00 8.88
CA LYS A 198 -0.43 9.72 9.25
C LYS A 198 0.14 10.57 8.10
N ASN A 199 -0.30 10.32 6.88
CA ASN A 199 0.19 10.93 5.65
C ASN A 199 -1.00 11.37 4.77
N PRO A 200 -1.75 12.42 5.16
CA PRO A 200 -2.95 12.86 4.45
C PRO A 200 -2.66 13.22 2.99
N HIS A 201 -1.50 13.82 2.71
CA HIS A 201 -1.04 14.16 1.37
C HIS A 201 -0.81 12.93 0.48
N PHE A 202 -0.31 11.81 1.04
CA PHE A 202 -0.18 10.56 0.30
C PHE A 202 -1.56 9.92 0.04
N THR A 203 -2.48 10.00 1.01
CA THR A 203 -3.86 9.56 0.82
C THR A 203 -4.54 10.32 -0.31
N ASP A 204 -4.42 11.64 -0.32
CA ASP A 204 -5.00 12.49 -1.35
C ASP A 204 -4.40 12.20 -2.73
N TYR A 205 -3.09 11.97 -2.79
CA TYR A 205 -2.42 11.55 -4.02
C TYR A 205 -3.01 10.24 -4.61
N LEU A 206 -3.27 9.22 -3.77
CA LEU A 206 -3.90 7.98 -4.23
C LEU A 206 -5.33 8.19 -4.73
N ILE A 207 -6.11 9.05 -4.05
CA ILE A 207 -7.47 9.41 -4.46
C ILE A 207 -7.44 10.17 -5.79
N GLU A 208 -6.53 11.14 -5.96
CA GLU A 208 -6.34 11.89 -7.20
C GLU A 208 -6.05 10.94 -8.37
N LEU A 209 -5.11 9.99 -8.22
CA LEU A 209 -4.79 8.98 -9.24
C LEU A 209 -6.01 8.12 -9.62
N ALA A 210 -6.81 7.70 -8.63
CA ALA A 210 -8.00 6.90 -8.88
C ALA A 210 -9.08 7.69 -9.66
N LEU A 211 -9.25 8.96 -9.31
CA LEU A 211 -10.16 9.86 -10.02
C LEU A 211 -9.67 10.17 -11.44
N GLU A 212 -8.36 10.41 -11.60
CA GLU A 212 -7.76 10.65 -12.91
C GLU A 212 -7.97 9.45 -13.85
N LYS A 213 -7.71 8.23 -13.35
CA LYS A 213 -7.95 7.00 -14.10
C LYS A 213 -9.42 6.85 -14.50
N LYS A 214 -10.33 7.05 -13.55
CA LYS A 214 -11.78 6.83 -13.79
C LYS A 214 -12.39 7.84 -14.74
N TYR A 215 -11.99 9.10 -14.63
CA TYR A 215 -12.62 10.19 -15.38
C TYR A 215 -11.80 10.70 -16.56
N ASP A 216 -10.65 10.07 -16.84
CA ASP A 216 -9.71 10.40 -17.91
C ASP A 216 -9.36 11.90 -17.97
N LYS A 217 -9.12 12.49 -16.82
CA LYS A 217 -8.74 13.90 -16.69
C LYS A 217 -7.95 14.16 -15.42
N LYS A 218 -7.10 15.18 -15.48
CA LYS A 218 -6.38 15.66 -14.29
C LYS A 218 -7.38 16.13 -13.23
N VAL A 219 -7.21 15.60 -12.01
CA VAL A 219 -8.03 15.96 -10.86
C VAL A 219 -7.12 16.48 -9.76
N LYS A 220 -7.46 17.63 -9.20
CA LYS A 220 -6.89 18.15 -7.99
C LYS A 220 -7.97 18.22 -6.93
N LEU A 221 -7.71 17.62 -5.77
CA LEU A 221 -8.65 17.61 -4.67
C LEU A 221 -8.71 18.97 -3.97
N GLU A 222 -9.89 19.38 -3.55
CA GLU A 222 -10.05 20.53 -2.67
C GLU A 222 -9.34 20.29 -1.33
N PRO A 223 -8.60 21.29 -0.80
CA PRO A 223 -7.96 21.16 0.49
C PRO A 223 -8.94 20.86 1.61
N LEU A 224 -8.54 20.05 2.58
CA LEU A 224 -9.24 19.86 3.84
C LEU A 224 -8.55 20.65 4.95
N ASN A 225 -9.25 20.85 6.06
CA ASN A 225 -8.60 21.30 7.29
C ASN A 225 -7.88 20.08 7.91
N ASP A 226 -6.62 19.92 7.58
CA ASP A 226 -5.75 18.83 8.02
C ASP A 226 -4.85 19.23 9.21
N ASP A 227 -5.22 20.23 10.01
CA ASP A 227 -4.37 20.75 11.10
C ASP A 227 -3.95 19.65 12.09
N ILE A 228 -4.87 18.75 12.45
CA ILE A 228 -4.61 17.65 13.38
C ILE A 228 -3.68 16.63 12.73
N GLU A 229 -3.97 16.23 11.50
CA GLU A 229 -3.19 15.27 10.73
C GLU A 229 -1.77 15.79 10.48
N ILE A 230 -1.65 17.04 10.04
CA ILE A 230 -0.37 17.70 9.77
C ILE A 230 0.45 17.86 11.05
N ASN A 231 -0.18 18.25 12.17
CA ASN A 231 0.52 18.34 13.45
C ASN A 231 0.99 16.97 13.93
N THR A 232 0.17 15.94 13.78
CA THR A 232 0.55 14.55 14.08
C THR A 232 1.71 14.09 13.21
N HIS A 233 1.62 14.33 11.90
CA HIS A 233 2.67 14.02 10.95
C HIS A 233 4.00 14.69 11.33
N LYS A 234 4.00 16.02 11.54
CA LYS A 234 5.18 16.80 11.95
C LYS A 234 5.79 16.30 13.26
N ASN A 235 4.95 15.89 14.20
CA ASN A 235 5.40 15.31 15.47
C ASN A 235 6.06 13.94 15.32
N LEU A 236 5.81 13.22 14.24
CA LEU A 236 6.42 11.91 13.94
C LEU A 236 7.69 12.05 13.11
N VAL A 237 7.81 13.10 12.28
CA VAL A 237 9.01 13.35 11.48
C VAL A 237 10.23 13.49 12.40
N GLY A 238 11.27 12.71 12.13
CA GLY A 238 12.53 12.76 12.86
C GLY A 238 12.54 12.02 14.20
N LYS A 239 11.42 11.45 14.66
CA LYS A 239 11.40 10.66 15.90
C LYS A 239 12.07 9.31 15.70
N LYS A 240 13.10 9.07 16.52
CA LYS A 240 13.73 7.75 16.74
C LYS A 240 13.11 7.13 18.01
N TYR A 241 12.91 5.82 18.01
CA TYR A 241 12.75 5.01 19.22
C TYR A 241 13.99 4.20 19.45
#